data_ecc445ace58a419f1e12f6e01e569ea5
#
_entry.id   ecc445ace58a419f1e12f6e01e569ea5
#
_cell.length_a   1.000
_cell.length_b   1.000
_cell.length_c   1.000
_cell.angle_alpha   90.00
_cell.angle_beta   90.00
_cell.angle_gamma   90.00
#
_symmetry.space_group_name_H-M   'P 1'
#
loop_
_entity.id
_entity.type
_entity.pdbx_description
1 polymer ?
#
loop_
_entity_poly.entity_id
_entity_poly.type
_entity_poly.pdbx_seq_one_letter_code
_entity_poly.pdbx_strand_id
1 'polypeptide(L)'
;MKNSFLIFFYLIIIGFTLSVSSCKKPLTFSKSNLSFSQDTIIFDTVFTTIGSVTKRFKIYNNDSKTLKIDKITLLGGANSNFRINVDGISGTHFSDLELASKDSLFLFVDVTIDPNNGITPMIVEDRIQFLTNGTNQLVELVAWGHD
;
A
#
# COMPACT_ATOMS: atom_id res chain seq x y z
N MET A 1 61.07 12.27 -23.57
CA MET A 1 60.35 12.64 -22.34
C MET A 1 58.88 13.04 -22.56
N LYS A 2 58.57 13.78 -23.62
CA LYS A 2 57.21 14.26 -23.92
C LYS A 2 56.19 13.15 -24.19
N ASN A 3 56.59 12.08 -24.85
CA ASN A 3 55.70 10.95 -25.19
C ASN A 3 55.39 10.02 -24.01
N SER A 4 56.33 9.91 -23.07
CA SER A 4 56.15 9.08 -21.89
C SER A 4 55.07 9.67 -20.94
N PHE A 5 54.99 10.99 -20.86
CA PHE A 5 53.98 11.71 -20.07
C PHE A 5 52.56 11.53 -20.66
N LEU A 6 52.45 11.56 -22.00
CA LEU A 6 51.18 11.33 -22.70
C LEU A 6 50.66 9.90 -22.50
N ILE A 7 51.55 8.92 -22.54
CA ILE A 7 51.19 7.50 -22.34
C ILE A 7 50.71 7.29 -20.89
N PHE A 8 51.37 7.91 -19.91
CA PHE A 8 50.96 7.81 -18.49
C PHE A 8 49.60 8.46 -18.23
N PHE A 9 49.34 9.60 -18.89
CA PHE A 9 48.04 10.29 -18.81
C PHE A 9 46.91 9.48 -19.44
N TYR A 10 47.15 8.80 -20.55
CA TYR A 10 46.21 7.92 -21.23
C TYR A 10 45.88 6.68 -20.38
N LEU A 11 46.86 6.09 -19.71
CA LEU A 11 46.65 4.96 -18.77
C LEU A 11 45.82 5.32 -17.57
N ILE A 12 45.95 6.53 -17.03
CA ILE A 12 45.14 7.04 -15.93
C ILE A 12 43.67 7.21 -16.37
N ILE A 13 43.43 7.76 -17.56
CA ILE A 13 42.08 7.95 -18.08
C ILE A 13 41.40 6.60 -18.36
N ILE A 14 42.10 5.61 -18.89
CA ILE A 14 41.56 4.24 -19.10
C ILE A 14 41.26 3.57 -17.76
N GLY A 15 42.10 3.72 -16.75
CA GLY A 15 41.87 3.19 -15.41
C GLY A 15 40.64 3.81 -14.74
N PHE A 16 40.38 5.08 -14.95
CA PHE A 16 39.23 5.79 -14.38
C PHE A 16 37.89 5.41 -15.02
N THR A 17 37.87 5.07 -16.33
CA THR A 17 36.66 4.68 -17.04
C THR A 17 36.18 3.25 -16.67
N LEU A 18 37.05 2.38 -16.16
CA LEU A 18 36.71 1.01 -15.76
C LEU A 18 36.07 0.92 -14.37
N SER A 19 36.11 2.01 -13.56
CA SER A 19 35.64 2.01 -12.18
C SER A 19 34.14 2.24 -12.00
N VAL A 20 33.39 2.52 -13.07
CA VAL A 20 31.94 2.81 -13.03
C VAL A 20 31.04 1.59 -13.32
N SER A 21 31.52 0.38 -13.05
CA SER A 21 30.67 -0.81 -13.04
C SER A 21 29.76 -0.78 -11.82
N SER A 22 28.69 0.02 -11.87
CA SER A 22 27.61 0.00 -10.88
C SER A 22 26.89 -1.35 -10.95
N CYS A 23 27.22 -2.24 -10.03
CA CYS A 23 26.56 -3.53 -9.86
C CYS A 23 25.12 -3.29 -9.39
N LYS A 24 24.15 -3.12 -10.30
CA LYS A 24 22.73 -3.16 -9.94
C LYS A 24 22.41 -4.60 -9.55
N LYS A 25 22.29 -4.87 -8.26
CA LYS A 25 21.72 -6.13 -7.78
C LYS A 25 20.31 -6.26 -8.36
N PRO A 26 19.95 -7.40 -8.97
CA PRO A 26 18.58 -7.61 -9.42
C PRO A 26 17.64 -7.45 -8.23
N LEU A 27 16.60 -6.62 -8.38
CA LEU A 27 15.56 -6.47 -7.37
C LEU A 27 14.81 -7.80 -7.27
N THR A 28 15.08 -8.56 -6.21
CA THR A 28 14.32 -9.76 -5.89
C THR A 28 13.25 -9.39 -4.87
N PHE A 29 11.99 -9.48 -5.28
CA PHE A 29 10.87 -9.25 -4.38
C PHE A 29 10.69 -10.38 -3.38
N SER A 30 10.10 -10.05 -2.23
CA SER A 30 9.63 -11.01 -1.25
C SER A 30 8.53 -11.89 -1.83
N LYS A 31 8.47 -13.15 -1.39
CA LYS A 31 7.35 -14.07 -1.66
C LYS A 31 6.44 -14.23 -0.44
N SER A 32 6.69 -13.46 0.61
CA SER A 32 5.87 -13.48 1.83
C SER A 32 4.52 -12.79 1.61
N ASN A 33 3.57 -13.08 2.50
CA ASN A 33 2.30 -12.37 2.58
C ASN A 33 2.44 -11.08 3.40
N LEU A 34 1.47 -10.18 3.25
CA LEU A 34 1.31 -9.02 4.12
C LEU A 34 0.88 -9.46 5.52
N SER A 35 1.27 -8.67 6.52
CA SER A 35 0.70 -8.72 7.85
C SER A 35 -0.12 -7.46 8.10
N PHE A 36 -1.18 -7.57 8.89
CA PHE A 36 -2.10 -6.48 9.16
C PHE A 36 -2.12 -6.16 10.65
N SER A 37 -2.31 -4.89 11.01
CA SER A 37 -2.50 -4.49 12.41
C SER A 37 -3.82 -5.01 12.99
N GLN A 38 -4.80 -5.26 12.11
CA GLN A 38 -6.12 -5.84 12.42
C GLN A 38 -6.69 -6.45 11.14
N ASP A 39 -7.50 -7.48 11.26
CA ASP A 39 -8.18 -8.17 10.16
C ASP A 39 -9.60 -7.63 9.90
N THR A 40 -10.15 -6.89 10.88
CA THR A 40 -11.46 -6.27 10.81
C THR A 40 -11.40 -4.84 11.32
N ILE A 41 -11.90 -3.89 10.55
CA ILE A 41 -12.02 -2.48 10.92
C ILE A 41 -13.48 -2.22 11.27
N ILE A 42 -13.75 -2.02 12.56
CA ILE A 42 -15.08 -1.81 13.07
C ILE A 42 -15.28 -0.32 13.33
N PHE A 43 -16.25 0.30 12.66
CA PHE A 43 -16.77 1.60 13.00
C PHE A 43 -17.91 1.40 13.99
N ASP A 44 -17.72 1.86 15.20
CA ASP A 44 -18.79 1.96 16.19
C ASP A 44 -19.86 2.94 15.67
N THR A 45 -20.90 3.19 16.37
CA THR A 45 -22.05 3.99 15.94
C THR A 45 -21.68 5.21 15.05
N VAL A 46 -22.11 5.17 13.81
CA VAL A 46 -21.94 6.26 12.83
C VAL A 46 -23.28 6.98 12.65
N PHE A 47 -23.30 8.29 12.90
CA PHE A 47 -24.50 9.09 12.67
C PHE A 47 -24.69 9.34 11.17
N THR A 48 -25.91 9.13 10.69
CA THR A 48 -26.25 9.20 9.26
C THR A 48 -26.04 10.58 8.61
N THR A 49 -25.99 11.64 9.41
CA THR A 49 -25.85 13.03 8.90
C THR A 49 -24.43 13.59 9.05
N ILE A 50 -23.54 12.88 9.73
CA ILE A 50 -22.19 13.34 10.04
C ILE A 50 -21.21 12.27 9.53
N GLY A 51 -20.25 12.67 8.71
CA GLY A 51 -19.20 11.75 8.27
C GLY A 51 -18.50 11.09 9.45
N SER A 52 -18.08 9.85 9.27
CA SER A 52 -17.40 9.09 10.31
C SER A 52 -16.03 9.66 10.66
N VAL A 53 -15.57 9.31 11.84
CA VAL A 53 -14.16 9.48 12.18
C VAL A 53 -13.33 8.54 11.31
N THR A 54 -12.31 9.08 10.65
CA THR A 54 -11.35 8.29 9.88
C THR A 54 -10.63 7.27 10.78
N LYS A 55 -10.69 6.01 10.41
CA LYS A 55 -9.90 4.95 11.05
C LYS A 55 -8.68 4.64 10.20
N ARG A 56 -7.57 4.36 10.88
CA ARG A 56 -6.32 3.97 10.25
C ARG A 56 -5.94 2.56 10.66
N PHE A 57 -5.39 1.80 9.73
CA PHE A 57 -4.70 0.56 10.04
C PHE A 57 -3.38 0.47 9.27
N LYS A 58 -2.53 -0.43 9.69
CA LYS A 58 -1.23 -0.64 9.07
C LYS A 58 -1.18 -1.98 8.37
N ILE A 59 -0.51 -1.99 7.24
CA ILE A 59 -0.01 -3.19 6.59
C ILE A 59 1.50 -3.23 6.76
N TYR A 60 2.06 -4.42 6.97
CA TYR A 60 3.46 -4.63 7.26
C TYR A 60 4.11 -5.60 6.28
N ASN A 61 5.31 -5.28 5.89
CA ASN A 61 6.24 -6.21 5.29
C ASN A 61 7.22 -6.70 6.36
N ASN A 62 7.03 -7.91 6.86
CA ASN A 62 7.90 -8.51 7.86
C ASN A 62 9.11 -9.23 7.26
N ASP A 63 9.27 -9.22 5.94
CA ASP A 63 10.39 -9.84 5.25
C ASP A 63 11.62 -8.92 5.19
N SER A 64 12.76 -9.51 4.90
CA SER A 64 14.03 -8.82 4.64
C SER A 64 14.17 -8.30 3.21
N LYS A 65 13.18 -8.51 2.34
CA LYS A 65 13.13 -8.06 0.95
C LYS A 65 11.94 -7.15 0.74
N THR A 66 12.01 -6.26 -0.24
CA THR A 66 10.86 -5.47 -0.69
C THR A 66 9.74 -6.40 -1.13
N LEU A 67 8.52 -6.12 -0.69
CA LEU A 67 7.32 -6.84 -1.06
C LEU A 67 6.53 -6.00 -2.08
N LYS A 68 6.11 -6.63 -3.17
CA LYS A 68 5.26 -5.99 -4.16
C LYS A 68 3.80 -6.34 -3.86
N ILE A 69 2.99 -5.30 -3.72
CA ILE A 69 1.54 -5.42 -3.62
C ILE A 69 0.98 -5.20 -5.03
N ASP A 70 0.50 -6.26 -5.66
CA ASP A 70 0.00 -6.21 -7.03
C ASP A 70 -1.27 -5.37 -7.12
N LYS A 71 -2.18 -5.54 -6.14
CA LYS A 71 -3.43 -4.79 -6.06
C LYS A 71 -3.90 -4.58 -4.62
N ILE A 72 -4.53 -3.40 -4.39
CA ILE A 72 -5.42 -3.14 -3.26
C ILE A 72 -6.75 -2.70 -3.85
N THR A 73 -7.84 -3.35 -3.48
CA THR A 73 -9.17 -3.09 -4.05
C THR A 73 -10.23 -3.04 -2.95
N LEU A 74 -11.00 -1.96 -2.90
CA LEU A 74 -12.25 -1.90 -2.15
C LEU A 74 -13.32 -2.62 -2.96
N LEU A 75 -13.86 -3.74 -2.47
CA LEU A 75 -14.68 -4.65 -3.28
C LEU A 75 -16.02 -4.03 -3.71
N GLY A 76 -16.65 -3.21 -2.86
CA GLY A 76 -17.86 -2.47 -3.20
C GLY A 76 -17.63 -1.34 -4.22
N GLY A 77 -16.36 -0.98 -4.45
CA GLY A 77 -15.97 0.03 -5.43
C GLY A 77 -16.64 1.39 -5.21
N ALA A 78 -17.14 1.99 -6.28
CA ALA A 78 -17.79 3.31 -6.23
C ALA A 78 -19.13 3.30 -5.46
N ASN A 79 -19.76 2.12 -5.33
CA ASN A 79 -21.04 1.95 -4.61
C ASN A 79 -20.85 1.67 -3.12
N SER A 80 -19.61 1.53 -2.65
CA SER A 80 -19.32 1.29 -1.24
C SER A 80 -19.71 2.48 -0.38
N ASN A 81 -20.21 2.21 0.82
CA ASN A 81 -20.38 3.22 1.86
C ASN A 81 -19.01 3.67 2.44
N PHE A 82 -17.97 2.89 2.18
CA PHE A 82 -16.61 3.16 2.65
C PHE A 82 -15.79 3.91 1.59
N ARG A 83 -14.79 4.63 2.07
CA ARG A 83 -13.75 5.27 1.26
C ARG A 83 -12.40 4.86 1.81
N ILE A 84 -11.45 4.59 0.94
CA ILE A 84 -10.09 4.25 1.36
C ILE A 84 -9.08 5.24 0.79
N ASN A 85 -8.06 5.51 1.59
CA ASN A 85 -6.91 6.31 1.20
C ASN A 85 -5.65 5.50 1.51
N VAL A 86 -4.83 5.30 0.49
CA VAL A 86 -3.57 4.57 0.58
C VAL A 86 -2.44 5.54 0.34
N ASP A 87 -1.59 5.71 1.33
CA ASP A 87 -0.41 6.61 1.25
C ASP A 87 -0.75 8.05 0.78
N GLY A 88 -1.87 8.59 1.28
CA GLY A 88 -2.33 9.92 0.92
C GLY A 88 -3.16 10.01 -0.36
N ILE A 89 -3.32 8.91 -1.10
CA ILE A 89 -4.12 8.87 -2.34
C ILE A 89 -5.46 8.20 -2.06
N SER A 90 -6.56 8.91 -2.34
CA SER A 90 -7.91 8.35 -2.24
C SER A 90 -8.28 7.61 -3.51
N GLY A 91 -8.97 6.47 -3.35
CA GLY A 91 -9.41 5.65 -4.49
C GLY A 91 -10.09 4.37 -4.06
N THR A 92 -10.52 3.58 -5.03
CA THR A 92 -11.11 2.26 -4.82
C THR A 92 -10.21 1.13 -5.33
N HIS A 93 -9.16 1.49 -6.05
CA HIS A 93 -8.24 0.56 -6.68
C HIS A 93 -6.83 1.15 -6.77
N PHE A 94 -5.84 0.39 -6.34
CA PHE A 94 -4.42 0.74 -6.39
C PHE A 94 -3.63 -0.46 -6.91
N SER A 95 -2.56 -0.21 -7.65
CA SER A 95 -1.72 -1.27 -8.22
C SER A 95 -0.24 -0.95 -8.08
N ASP A 96 0.56 -2.00 -8.16
CA ASP A 96 2.02 -1.92 -8.24
C ASP A 96 2.68 -1.12 -7.12
N LEU A 97 2.19 -1.27 -5.89
CA LEU A 97 2.79 -0.64 -4.70
C LEU A 97 3.97 -1.47 -4.20
N GLU A 98 5.03 -0.81 -3.80
CA GLU A 98 6.19 -1.45 -3.21
C GLU A 98 6.30 -1.08 -1.72
N LEU A 99 6.44 -2.10 -0.89
CA LEU A 99 6.65 -1.94 0.54
C LEU A 99 8.05 -2.43 0.89
N ALA A 100 8.91 -1.53 1.31
CA ALA A 100 10.31 -1.84 1.60
C ALA A 100 10.46 -2.93 2.67
N SER A 101 11.65 -3.53 2.76
CA SER A 101 11.99 -4.52 3.81
C SER A 101 11.73 -3.96 5.20
N LYS A 102 10.99 -4.71 6.03
CA LYS A 102 10.68 -4.34 7.43
C LYS A 102 9.90 -3.03 7.59
N ASP A 103 9.27 -2.57 6.54
CA ASP A 103 8.50 -1.31 6.52
C ASP A 103 6.99 -1.55 6.65
N SER A 104 6.25 -0.47 6.81
CA SER A 104 4.80 -0.47 6.94
C SER A 104 4.15 0.68 6.17
N LEU A 105 2.94 0.45 5.69
CA LEU A 105 2.13 1.43 4.99
C LEU A 105 0.83 1.66 5.76
N PHE A 106 0.40 2.93 5.85
CA PHE A 106 -0.89 3.28 6.44
C PHE A 106 -1.99 3.28 5.38
N LEU A 107 -3.11 2.67 5.75
CA LEU A 107 -4.39 2.90 5.10
C LEU A 107 -5.33 3.66 6.03
N PHE A 108 -6.07 4.58 5.44
CA PHE A 108 -7.13 5.32 6.12
C PHE A 108 -8.47 4.90 5.51
N VAL A 109 -9.46 4.72 6.36
CA VAL A 109 -10.80 4.29 5.98
C VAL A 109 -11.81 5.22 6.60
N ASP A 110 -12.71 5.75 5.78
CA ASP A 110 -13.88 6.52 6.18
C ASP A 110 -15.14 5.77 5.80
N VAL A 111 -16.24 6.01 6.50
CA VAL A 111 -17.56 5.48 6.15
C VAL A 111 -18.58 6.62 6.14
N THR A 112 -19.51 6.55 5.19
CA THR A 112 -20.66 7.46 5.11
C THR A 112 -21.91 6.61 4.97
N ILE A 113 -22.89 6.80 5.84
CA ILE A 113 -24.16 6.07 5.83
C ILE A 113 -25.25 7.04 5.40
N ASP A 114 -25.99 6.67 4.34
CA ASP A 114 -27.12 7.47 3.83
C ASP A 114 -28.37 7.20 4.70
N PRO A 115 -28.97 8.23 5.32
CA PRO A 115 -30.16 8.08 6.14
C PRO A 115 -31.40 7.67 5.35
N ASN A 116 -31.41 7.87 4.02
CA ASN A 116 -32.59 7.61 3.20
C ASN A 116 -32.81 6.11 2.90
N ASN A 117 -31.92 5.23 3.28
CA ASN A 117 -32.08 3.79 3.10
C ASN A 117 -32.88 3.06 4.20
N GLY A 118 -33.53 3.80 5.10
CA GLY A 118 -34.79 3.47 5.83
C GLY A 118 -34.57 2.45 6.89
N ILE A 119 -34.18 1.80 7.64
CA ILE A 119 -34.37 0.96 8.83
C ILE A 119 -33.13 1.04 9.73
N THR A 120 -33.27 1.70 10.85
CA THR A 120 -32.23 1.74 11.90
C THR A 120 -32.46 0.63 12.93
N PRO A 121 -31.39 -0.02 13.42
CA PRO A 121 -29.96 0.17 13.08
C PRO A 121 -29.58 -0.44 11.73
N MET A 122 -28.80 0.29 10.94
CA MET A 122 -28.31 -0.16 9.66
C MET A 122 -26.87 -0.68 9.81
N ILE A 123 -26.61 -1.90 9.33
CA ILE A 123 -25.27 -2.45 9.26
C ILE A 123 -24.79 -2.36 7.83
N VAL A 124 -23.63 -1.76 7.60
CA VAL A 124 -22.97 -1.73 6.30
C VAL A 124 -21.64 -2.46 6.41
N GLU A 125 -21.38 -3.28 5.40
CA GLU A 125 -20.19 -4.13 5.33
C GLU A 125 -19.53 -4.00 3.96
N ASP A 126 -18.21 -4.10 3.93
CA ASP A 126 -17.41 -4.21 2.71
C ASP A 126 -16.08 -4.88 3.05
N ARG A 127 -15.21 -5.06 2.06
CA ARG A 127 -13.89 -5.65 2.22
C ARG A 127 -12.85 -4.93 1.40
N ILE A 128 -11.65 -4.87 1.96
CA ILE A 128 -10.46 -4.49 1.20
C ILE A 128 -9.71 -5.77 0.85
N GLN A 129 -9.51 -5.98 -0.44
CA GLN A 129 -8.73 -7.11 -0.96
C GLN A 129 -7.31 -6.66 -1.26
N PHE A 130 -6.35 -7.43 -0.80
CA PHE A 130 -4.93 -7.28 -1.09
C PHE A 130 -4.47 -8.48 -1.90
N LEU A 131 -3.96 -8.24 -3.11
CA LEU A 131 -3.33 -9.26 -3.94
C LEU A 131 -1.82 -9.09 -3.87
N THR A 132 -1.14 -10.13 -3.41
CA THR A 132 0.32 -10.15 -3.24
C THR A 132 0.84 -11.52 -3.60
N ASN A 133 1.77 -11.61 -4.53
CA ASN A 133 2.37 -12.90 -4.96
C ASN A 133 1.32 -13.95 -5.37
N GLY A 134 0.22 -13.54 -5.99
CA GLY A 134 -0.89 -14.42 -6.36
C GLY A 134 -1.80 -14.85 -5.20
N THR A 135 -1.54 -14.39 -3.97
CA THR A 135 -2.36 -14.67 -2.78
C THR A 135 -3.29 -13.50 -2.50
N ASN A 136 -4.58 -13.78 -2.30
CA ASN A 136 -5.56 -12.81 -1.86
C ASN A 136 -5.68 -12.84 -0.33
N GLN A 137 -5.61 -11.67 0.27
CA GLN A 137 -5.87 -11.45 1.69
C GLN A 137 -6.98 -10.41 1.82
N LEU A 138 -7.86 -10.55 2.81
CA LEU A 138 -9.01 -9.68 3.02
C LEU A 138 -8.95 -9.01 4.38
N VAL A 139 -9.38 -7.75 4.42
CA VAL A 139 -9.66 -7.01 5.65
C VAL A 139 -11.12 -6.60 5.61
N GLU A 140 -11.87 -7.00 6.63
CA GLU A 140 -13.31 -6.73 6.73
C GLU A 140 -13.55 -5.31 7.22
N LEU A 141 -14.57 -4.65 6.68
CA LEU A 141 -15.05 -3.33 7.07
C LEU A 141 -16.48 -3.47 7.56
N VAL A 142 -16.75 -3.01 8.77
CA VAL A 142 -18.09 -3.08 9.37
C VAL A 142 -18.43 -1.75 10.04
N ALA A 143 -19.62 -1.23 9.80
CA ALA A 143 -20.12 -0.04 10.45
C ALA A 143 -21.59 -0.19 10.83
N TRP A 144 -21.96 0.39 11.98
CA TRP A 144 -23.33 0.49 12.44
C TRP A 144 -23.83 1.93 12.28
N GLY A 145 -24.88 2.11 11.49
CA GLY A 145 -25.58 3.38 11.38
C GLY A 145 -26.63 3.56 12.46
N HIS A 146 -26.73 4.76 13.00
CA HIS A 146 -27.78 5.18 13.95
C HIS A 146 -28.27 6.58 13.56
N ASP A 147 -29.60 6.79 13.64
CA ASP A 147 -30.24 8.11 13.48
C ASP A 147 -30.18 8.92 14.76
#